data_a5828a465b4181637145b20474e6d749
#
_entry.id   a5828a465b4181637145b20474e6d749
#
_cell.length_a   1.000
_cell.length_b   1.000
_cell.length_c   1.000
_cell.angle_alpha   90.00
_cell.angle_beta   90.00
_cell.angle_gamma   90.00
#
_symmetry.space_group_name_H-M   'P 1'
#
loop_
_entity.id
_entity.type
_entity.pdbx_description
1 polymer ?
#
loop_
_entity_poly.entity_id
_entity_poly.type
_entity_poly.pdbx_seq_one_letter_code
_entity_poly.pdbx_strand_id
1 'polypeptide(L)'
;MTIVGLTALLKDALDYLEMNKSFRHEGDYIDAVTYLIEQFPAMKLEEWKVITKRLKAGYYGKLYERLKLPELVEIFKQHEGERGDMIENNYNRQKVVYKQEAAQKAKQEPLTKEQIKKWQEFKDKLNLPESDVDEKGRWKFIVYPNSTENNTKQDEDC
;
A
#
# COMPACT_ATOMS: atom_id res chain seq x y z
N MET A 1 4.00 7.16 21.38
CA MET A 1 2.55 6.89 21.47
C MET A 1 2.28 6.28 22.82
N THR A 2 1.39 6.81 23.65
CA THR A 2 1.17 6.28 25.01
C THR A 2 0.03 5.27 24.99
N ILE A 3 0.24 4.10 25.60
CA ILE A 3 -0.78 3.03 25.75
C ILE A 3 -2.06 3.61 26.36
N VAL A 4 -1.93 4.47 27.36
CA VAL A 4 -3.06 5.14 28.04
C VAL A 4 -3.96 5.90 27.06
N GLY A 5 -3.40 6.66 26.12
CA GLY A 5 -4.16 7.41 25.14
C GLY A 5 -4.94 6.52 24.18
N LEU A 6 -4.35 5.39 23.76
CA LEU A 6 -5.02 4.41 22.90
C LEU A 6 -6.09 3.63 23.62
N THR A 7 -5.84 3.27 24.88
CA THR A 7 -6.83 2.65 25.76
C THR A 7 -8.06 3.53 25.92
N ALA A 8 -7.85 4.84 26.14
CA ALA A 8 -8.94 5.79 26.24
C ALA A 8 -9.75 5.90 24.93
N LEU A 9 -9.08 5.89 23.76
CA LEU A 9 -9.74 5.91 22.45
C LEU A 9 -10.59 4.65 22.21
N LEU A 10 -10.03 3.49 22.54
CA LEU A 10 -10.76 2.22 22.37
C LEU A 10 -11.96 2.16 23.31
N LYS A 11 -11.77 2.53 24.58
CA LYS A 11 -12.83 2.57 25.58
C LYS A 11 -13.95 3.51 25.15
N ASP A 12 -13.65 4.75 24.74
CA ASP A 12 -14.61 5.70 24.23
C ASP A 12 -15.41 5.20 23.02
N ALA A 13 -14.77 4.42 22.15
CA ALA A 13 -15.44 3.80 21.01
C ALA A 13 -16.41 2.69 21.44
N LEU A 14 -16.02 1.84 22.39
CA LEU A 14 -16.86 0.76 22.88
C LEU A 14 -18.01 1.24 23.78
N ASP A 15 -17.76 2.28 24.58
CA ASP A 15 -18.78 2.93 25.39
C ASP A 15 -19.85 3.60 24.50
N TYR A 16 -19.41 4.27 23.41
CA TYR A 16 -20.33 4.86 22.42
C TYR A 16 -21.23 3.81 21.75
N LEU A 17 -20.71 2.61 21.54
CA LEU A 17 -21.43 1.49 20.92
C LEU A 17 -22.22 0.65 21.94
N GLU A 18 -22.26 1.07 23.21
CA GLU A 18 -22.90 0.36 24.32
C GLU A 18 -22.38 -1.09 24.49
N MET A 19 -21.12 -1.33 24.10
CA MET A 19 -20.48 -2.65 24.13
C MET A 19 -19.85 -2.97 25.50
N ASN A 20 -20.57 -2.71 26.57
CA ASN A 20 -20.09 -2.84 27.96
C ASN A 20 -19.67 -4.25 28.38
N LYS A 21 -19.99 -5.27 27.55
CA LYS A 21 -19.61 -6.67 27.79
C LYS A 21 -18.31 -7.09 27.10
N SER A 22 -17.67 -6.19 26.36
CA SER A 22 -16.48 -6.49 25.57
C SER A 22 -15.27 -6.75 26.48
N PHE A 23 -14.98 -5.82 27.36
CA PHE A 23 -13.92 -5.91 28.36
C PHE A 23 -14.51 -5.56 29.73
N ARG A 24 -14.19 -6.38 30.73
CA ARG A 24 -14.80 -6.24 32.07
C ARG A 24 -14.02 -5.33 32.99
N HIS A 25 -12.71 -5.31 32.81
CA HIS A 25 -11.78 -4.58 33.67
C HIS A 25 -10.92 -3.64 32.82
N GLU A 26 -10.43 -2.59 33.42
CA GLU A 26 -9.55 -1.63 32.75
C GLU A 26 -8.24 -2.29 32.27
N GLY A 27 -7.75 -3.32 33.01
CA GLY A 27 -6.64 -4.14 32.59
C GLY A 27 -6.85 -4.83 31.25
N ASP A 28 -8.06 -5.34 30.99
CA ASP A 28 -8.38 -6.04 29.73
C ASP A 28 -8.23 -5.11 28.52
N TYR A 29 -8.56 -3.82 28.67
CA TYR A 29 -8.35 -2.80 27.62
C TYR A 29 -6.86 -2.55 27.38
N ILE A 30 -6.07 -2.47 28.45
CA ILE A 30 -4.63 -2.24 28.37
C ILE A 30 -3.96 -3.44 27.66
N ASP A 31 -4.33 -4.65 28.04
CA ASP A 31 -3.81 -5.86 27.41
C ASP A 31 -4.19 -5.95 25.94
N ALA A 32 -5.44 -5.65 25.60
CA ALA A 32 -5.90 -5.61 24.21
C ALA A 32 -5.14 -4.58 23.37
N VAL A 33 -4.96 -3.37 23.89
CA VAL A 33 -4.21 -2.30 23.21
C VAL A 33 -2.74 -2.66 23.07
N THR A 34 -2.12 -3.24 24.09
CA THR A 34 -0.73 -3.68 24.06
C THR A 34 -0.55 -4.74 22.97
N TYR A 35 -1.43 -5.74 22.93
CA TYR A 35 -1.42 -6.77 21.89
C TYR A 35 -1.58 -6.17 20.48
N LEU A 36 -2.49 -5.22 20.28
CA LEU A 36 -2.68 -4.57 18.99
C LEU A 36 -1.47 -3.75 18.55
N ILE A 37 -0.78 -3.09 19.48
CA ILE A 37 0.47 -2.36 19.17
C ILE A 37 1.56 -3.33 18.71
N GLU A 38 1.68 -4.48 19.37
CA GLU A 38 2.65 -5.52 19.01
C GLU A 38 2.36 -6.14 17.64
N GLN A 39 1.08 -6.36 17.32
CA GLN A 39 0.68 -6.91 16.02
C GLN A 39 0.79 -5.90 14.87
N PHE A 40 0.59 -4.61 15.16
CA PHE A 40 0.56 -3.53 14.16
C PHE A 40 1.54 -2.39 14.49
N PRO A 41 2.85 -2.66 14.58
CA PRO A 41 3.85 -1.70 15.05
C PRO A 41 4.00 -0.45 14.15
N ALA A 42 3.63 -0.58 12.86
CA ALA A 42 3.70 0.52 11.89
C ALA A 42 2.50 1.48 11.97
N MET A 43 1.48 1.16 12.77
CA MET A 43 0.25 1.92 12.84
C MET A 43 0.39 3.17 13.69
N LYS A 44 -0.01 4.32 13.14
CA LYS A 44 0.10 5.63 13.80
C LYS A 44 -1.15 5.97 14.59
N LEU A 45 -1.04 6.95 15.51
CA LEU A 45 -2.18 7.42 16.31
C LEU A 45 -3.36 7.92 15.46
N GLU A 46 -3.05 8.57 14.34
CA GLU A 46 -4.07 9.07 13.41
C GLU A 46 -4.90 7.93 12.81
N GLU A 47 -4.27 6.79 12.55
CA GLU A 47 -4.93 5.60 12.03
C GLU A 47 -5.83 4.97 13.09
N TRP A 48 -5.41 4.93 14.34
CA TRP A 48 -6.26 4.50 15.46
C TRP A 48 -7.51 5.38 15.58
N LYS A 49 -7.38 6.70 15.43
CA LYS A 49 -8.52 7.62 15.40
C LYS A 49 -9.46 7.33 14.23
N VAL A 50 -8.91 6.99 13.06
CA VAL A 50 -9.73 6.62 11.90
C VAL A 50 -10.47 5.31 12.16
N ILE A 51 -9.78 4.30 12.68
CA ILE A 51 -10.39 3.00 13.00
C ILE A 51 -11.52 3.16 14.01
N THR A 52 -11.28 3.86 15.11
CA THR A 52 -12.31 4.08 16.15
C THR A 52 -13.49 4.90 15.64
N LYS A 53 -13.26 5.90 14.78
CA LYS A 53 -14.32 6.66 14.12
C LYS A 53 -15.15 5.79 13.18
N ARG A 54 -14.50 4.94 12.38
CA ARG A 54 -15.16 3.99 11.48
C ARG A 54 -15.93 2.92 12.25
N LEU A 55 -15.38 2.48 13.37
CA LEU A 55 -16.04 1.54 14.28
C LEU A 55 -17.37 2.13 14.78
N LYS A 56 -17.35 3.37 15.31
CA LYS A 56 -18.54 4.09 15.74
C LYS A 56 -19.57 4.31 14.62
N ALA A 57 -19.10 4.47 13.38
CA ALA A 57 -19.96 4.62 12.20
C ALA A 57 -20.51 3.30 11.64
N GLY A 58 -20.15 2.15 12.22
CA GLY A 58 -20.60 0.83 11.75
C GLY A 58 -19.95 0.37 10.43
N TYR A 59 -18.83 0.96 10.06
CA TYR A 59 -18.13 0.65 8.79
C TYR A 59 -17.72 -0.82 8.67
N TYR A 60 -17.36 -1.44 9.79
CA TYR A 60 -16.91 -2.83 9.84
C TYR A 60 -18.06 -3.86 9.97
N GLY A 61 -19.29 -3.41 9.70
CA GLY A 61 -20.47 -4.25 9.75
C GLY A 61 -21.19 -4.22 11.10
N LYS A 62 -22.16 -5.13 11.24
CA LYS A 62 -22.94 -5.24 12.48
C LYS A 62 -22.09 -5.88 13.58
N LEU A 63 -21.80 -5.09 14.59
CA LEU A 63 -21.18 -5.57 15.81
C LEU A 63 -22.29 -5.98 16.79
N TYR A 64 -22.14 -7.17 17.36
CA TYR A 64 -23.07 -7.65 18.36
C TYR A 64 -22.66 -7.13 19.75
N GLU A 65 -23.45 -7.41 20.77
CA GLU A 65 -23.34 -6.88 22.15
C GLU A 65 -21.93 -6.84 22.79
N ARG A 66 -20.95 -7.46 22.18
CA ARG A 66 -19.56 -7.46 22.62
C ARG A 66 -18.61 -7.57 21.43
N LEU A 67 -17.48 -6.88 21.54
CA LEU A 67 -16.37 -6.97 20.61
C LEU A 67 -15.20 -7.70 21.33
N LYS A 68 -14.76 -8.81 20.80
CA LYS A 68 -13.64 -9.59 21.34
C LYS A 68 -12.33 -9.17 20.67
N LEU A 69 -11.22 -9.48 21.32
CA LEU A 69 -9.90 -9.20 20.79
C LEU A 69 -9.64 -9.74 19.37
N PRO A 70 -10.03 -10.99 19.00
CA PRO A 70 -9.87 -11.48 17.63
C PRO A 70 -10.63 -10.65 16.60
N GLU A 71 -11.81 -10.16 16.93
CA GLU A 71 -12.63 -9.32 16.05
C GLU A 71 -11.98 -7.93 15.87
N LEU A 72 -11.39 -7.38 16.93
CA LEU A 72 -10.56 -6.16 16.83
C LEU A 72 -9.36 -6.37 15.93
N VAL A 73 -8.65 -7.48 16.05
CA VAL A 73 -7.52 -7.82 15.19
C VAL A 73 -7.93 -7.85 13.72
N GLU A 74 -9.08 -8.44 13.39
CA GLU A 74 -9.59 -8.46 12.01
C GLU A 74 -9.93 -7.06 11.50
N ILE A 75 -10.52 -6.19 12.33
CA ILE A 75 -10.77 -4.78 11.99
C ILE A 75 -9.47 -4.05 11.66
N PHE A 76 -8.43 -4.26 12.46
CA PHE A 76 -7.13 -3.64 12.25
C PHE A 76 -6.43 -4.17 11.00
N LYS A 77 -6.51 -5.48 10.72
CA LYS A 77 -6.01 -6.09 9.49
C LYS A 77 -6.72 -5.55 8.25
N GLN A 78 -8.05 -5.43 8.31
CA GLN A 78 -8.81 -4.83 7.21
C GLN A 78 -8.35 -3.40 6.93
N HIS A 79 -8.17 -2.59 7.97
CA HIS A 79 -7.68 -1.22 7.83
C HIS A 79 -6.27 -1.17 7.24
N GLU A 80 -5.38 -2.06 7.66
CA GLU A 80 -4.01 -2.15 7.13
C GLU A 80 -4.00 -2.56 5.65
N GLY A 81 -4.86 -3.52 5.25
CA GLY A 81 -5.06 -3.89 3.85
C GLY A 81 -5.52 -2.71 3.00
N GLU A 82 -6.57 -2.00 3.43
CA GLU A 82 -7.08 -0.81 2.74
C GLU A 82 -6.02 0.30 2.61
N ARG A 83 -5.18 0.46 3.64
CA ARG A 83 -4.04 1.38 3.62
C ARG A 83 -3.00 0.95 2.59
N GLY A 84 -2.68 -0.33 2.53
CA GLY A 84 -1.78 -0.91 1.54
C GLY A 84 -2.25 -0.61 0.12
N ASP A 85 -3.50 -0.93 -0.18
CA ASP A 85 -4.14 -0.66 -1.47
C ASP A 85 -4.12 0.83 -1.84
N MET A 86 -4.38 1.70 -0.87
CA MET A 86 -4.34 3.15 -1.08
C MET A 86 -2.94 3.65 -1.41
N ILE A 87 -1.91 3.15 -0.73
CA ILE A 87 -0.50 3.50 -0.98
C ILE A 87 -0.10 3.01 -2.36
N GLU A 88 -0.43 1.77 -2.72
CA GLU A 88 -0.12 1.20 -4.03
C GLU A 88 -0.81 1.96 -5.16
N ASN A 89 -2.09 2.26 -5.00
CA ASN A 89 -2.85 3.05 -5.97
C ASN A 89 -2.26 4.46 -6.16
N ASN A 90 -1.86 5.13 -5.07
CA ASN A 90 -1.22 6.43 -5.15
C ASN A 90 0.14 6.34 -5.85
N TYR A 91 0.95 5.34 -5.54
CA TYR A 91 2.22 5.10 -6.21
C TYR A 91 2.03 4.88 -7.71
N ASN A 92 1.08 4.03 -8.09
CA ASN A 92 0.78 3.75 -9.50
C ASN A 92 0.28 5.00 -10.24
N ARG A 93 -0.56 5.81 -9.61
CA ARG A 93 -1.00 7.11 -10.18
C ARG A 93 0.18 8.06 -10.40
N GLN A 94 1.04 8.23 -9.40
CA GLN A 94 2.23 9.07 -9.51
C GLN A 94 3.18 8.57 -10.62
N LYS A 95 3.37 7.26 -10.74
CA LYS A 95 4.18 6.66 -11.80
C LYS A 95 3.63 6.94 -13.20
N VAL A 96 2.29 6.91 -13.37
CA VAL A 96 1.64 7.26 -14.64
C VAL A 96 1.85 8.74 -14.95
N VAL A 97 1.61 9.63 -14.00
CA VAL A 97 1.81 11.08 -14.17
C VAL A 97 3.26 11.38 -14.53
N TYR A 98 4.22 10.81 -13.80
CA TYR A 98 5.63 10.99 -14.07
C TYR A 98 6.04 10.53 -15.49
N LYS A 99 5.50 9.38 -15.94
CA LYS A 99 5.74 8.88 -17.30
C LYS A 99 5.14 9.83 -18.36
N GLN A 100 3.95 10.37 -18.10
CA GLN A 100 3.31 11.32 -19.03
C GLN A 100 4.09 12.64 -19.12
N GLU A 101 4.53 13.17 -17.99
CA GLU A 101 5.34 14.38 -17.95
C GLU A 101 6.70 14.18 -18.64
N ALA A 102 7.36 13.04 -18.40
CA ALA A 102 8.61 12.69 -19.07
C ALA A 102 8.42 12.57 -20.59
N ALA A 103 7.32 11.93 -21.02
CA ALA A 103 7.00 11.82 -22.45
C ALA A 103 6.68 13.17 -23.10
N GLN A 104 6.01 14.08 -22.37
CA GLN A 104 5.75 15.44 -22.84
C GLN A 104 7.03 16.26 -22.96
N LYS A 105 7.90 16.21 -21.94
CA LYS A 105 9.22 16.87 -21.98
C LYS A 105 10.08 16.35 -23.12
N ALA A 106 10.11 15.03 -23.33
CA ALA A 106 10.85 14.43 -24.45
C ALA A 106 10.33 14.86 -25.83
N LYS A 107 9.04 15.20 -25.94
CA LYS A 107 8.46 15.76 -27.17
C LYS A 107 8.80 17.23 -27.37
N GLN A 108 8.90 17.99 -26.28
CA GLN A 108 9.17 19.44 -26.33
C GLN A 108 10.66 19.72 -26.50
N GLU A 109 11.52 18.90 -25.93
CA GLU A 109 12.98 19.03 -25.99
C GLU A 109 13.59 17.78 -26.63
N PRO A 110 13.62 17.69 -27.96
CA PRO A 110 14.28 16.57 -28.62
C PRO A 110 15.77 16.55 -28.26
N LEU A 111 16.30 15.37 -27.98
CA LEU A 111 17.70 15.17 -27.64
C LEU A 111 18.62 15.81 -28.70
N THR A 112 19.59 16.59 -28.25
CA THR A 112 20.60 17.16 -29.13
C THR A 112 21.49 16.07 -29.73
N LYS A 113 22.10 16.29 -30.88
CA LYS A 113 22.99 15.34 -31.52
C LYS A 113 24.14 14.88 -30.60
N GLU A 114 24.64 15.81 -29.78
CA GLU A 114 25.69 15.48 -28.78
C GLU A 114 25.19 14.56 -27.67
N GLN A 115 23.97 14.74 -27.19
CA GLN A 115 23.36 13.86 -26.19
C GLN A 115 23.12 12.46 -26.75
N ILE A 116 22.68 12.37 -28.01
CA ILE A 116 22.49 11.10 -28.71
C ILE A 116 23.84 10.36 -28.83
N LYS A 117 24.90 11.08 -29.21
CA LYS A 117 26.24 10.51 -29.35
C LYS A 117 26.77 9.99 -28.00
N LYS A 118 26.68 10.78 -26.95
CA LYS A 118 27.08 10.36 -25.58
C LYS A 118 26.29 9.13 -25.10
N TRP A 119 25.02 9.05 -25.45
CA TRP A 119 24.17 7.91 -25.10
C TRP A 119 24.58 6.65 -25.87
N GLN A 120 24.93 6.77 -27.16
CA GLN A 120 25.43 5.66 -27.96
C GLN A 120 26.76 5.14 -27.39
N GLU A 121 27.71 6.03 -27.10
CA GLU A 121 28.98 5.68 -26.46
C GLU A 121 28.78 4.96 -25.10
N PHE A 122 27.78 5.38 -24.32
CA PHE A 122 27.44 4.73 -23.06
C PHE A 122 26.84 3.33 -23.24
N LYS A 123 25.95 3.17 -24.24
CA LYS A 123 25.40 1.86 -24.62
C LYS A 123 26.48 0.87 -25.04
N ASP A 124 27.38 1.31 -25.89
CA ASP A 124 28.49 0.47 -26.41
C ASP A 124 29.39 0.00 -25.27
N LYS A 125 29.66 0.87 -24.29
CA LYS A 125 30.43 0.51 -23.08
C LYS A 125 29.74 -0.54 -22.20
N LEU A 126 28.41 -0.55 -22.16
CA LEU A 126 27.63 -1.46 -21.33
C LEU A 126 27.20 -2.75 -22.06
N ASN A 127 27.60 -2.94 -23.32
CA ASN A 127 27.19 -4.07 -24.15
C ASN A 127 25.65 -4.28 -24.14
N LEU A 128 24.88 -3.19 -24.06
CA LEU A 128 23.42 -3.26 -24.06
C LEU A 128 22.93 -3.60 -25.48
N PRO A 129 21.90 -4.43 -25.62
CA PRO A 129 21.33 -4.76 -26.93
C PRO A 129 20.89 -3.48 -27.63
N GLU A 130 21.02 -3.47 -28.97
CA GLU A 130 20.60 -2.33 -29.79
C GLU A 130 19.18 -1.92 -29.42
N SER A 131 19.03 -0.72 -28.85
CA SER A 131 17.71 -0.15 -28.65
C SER A 131 17.22 0.36 -29.98
N ASP A 132 16.09 -0.16 -30.45
CA ASP A 132 15.39 0.34 -31.60
C ASP A 132 14.97 1.79 -31.37
N VAL A 133 15.81 2.69 -31.72
CA VAL A 133 15.43 4.09 -31.91
C VAL A 133 15.01 4.21 -33.37
N ASP A 134 13.81 4.72 -33.65
CA ASP A 134 13.38 4.98 -35.02
C ASP A 134 14.25 6.07 -35.64
N GLU A 135 14.26 6.17 -36.96
CA GLU A 135 15.04 7.16 -37.72
C GLU A 135 14.77 8.64 -37.31
N LYS A 136 13.74 8.87 -36.48
CA LYS A 136 13.36 10.15 -35.91
C LYS A 136 13.80 10.34 -34.46
N GLY A 137 14.62 9.45 -33.91
CA GLY A 137 15.13 9.55 -32.53
C GLY A 137 14.07 9.21 -31.46
N ARG A 138 13.00 8.51 -31.82
CA ARG A 138 11.97 8.06 -30.87
C ARG A 138 12.25 6.63 -30.44
N TRP A 139 12.19 6.39 -29.14
CA TRP A 139 12.34 5.07 -28.56
C TRP A 139 11.21 4.15 -29.02
N LYS A 140 11.52 3.09 -29.74
CA LYS A 140 10.64 1.93 -29.82
C LYS A 140 10.68 1.25 -28.45
N PHE A 141 9.55 1.05 -27.83
CA PHE A 141 9.45 0.37 -26.55
C PHE A 141 10.16 -0.96 -26.62
N ILE A 142 11.14 -1.19 -25.74
CA ILE A 142 11.66 -2.52 -25.48
C ILE A 142 10.52 -3.30 -24.84
N VAL A 143 9.83 -4.10 -25.62
CA VAL A 143 8.99 -5.17 -25.10
C VAL A 143 9.99 -6.19 -24.56
N TYR A 144 10.12 -6.27 -23.24
CA TYR A 144 10.85 -7.35 -22.61
C TYR A 144 10.11 -8.65 -22.99
N PRO A 145 10.68 -9.56 -23.79
CA PRO A 145 10.12 -10.87 -23.95
C PRO A 145 10.33 -11.60 -22.62
N ASN A 146 9.25 -12.14 -22.08
CA ASN A 146 9.22 -13.05 -20.94
C ASN A 146 9.02 -12.45 -19.54
N SER A 147 7.74 -12.16 -19.27
CA SER A 147 7.18 -12.47 -17.95
C SER A 147 5.93 -13.36 -18.02
N THR A 148 5.67 -14.02 -19.15
CA THR A 148 4.44 -14.82 -19.34
C THR A 148 4.67 -16.30 -19.71
N GLU A 149 5.86 -16.85 -19.53
CA GLU A 149 6.07 -18.28 -19.88
C GLU A 149 6.54 -19.17 -18.71
N ASN A 150 6.23 -18.87 -17.46
CA ASN A 150 6.55 -19.80 -16.36
C ASN A 150 5.38 -20.12 -15.43
N ASN A 151 4.11 -20.13 -15.92
CA ASN A 151 3.01 -20.58 -15.07
C ASN A 151 1.99 -21.46 -15.80
N THR A 152 2.43 -22.38 -16.66
CA THR A 152 1.56 -23.44 -17.18
C THR A 152 2.35 -24.72 -17.42
N LYS A 153 2.84 -25.34 -16.35
CA LYS A 153 3.20 -26.78 -16.34
C LYS A 153 3.39 -27.23 -14.88
N GLN A 154 2.31 -27.39 -14.16
CA GLN A 154 2.19 -28.27 -13.01
C GLN A 154 0.69 -28.35 -12.67
N ASP A 155 -0.05 -29.18 -13.37
CA ASP A 155 -1.29 -29.82 -12.94
C ASP A 155 -1.81 -30.74 -14.05
N GLU A 156 -0.97 -31.72 -14.45
CA GLU A 156 -1.43 -32.95 -15.08
C GLU A 156 -0.45 -34.04 -14.64
N ASP A 157 -0.76 -34.61 -13.48
CA ASP A 157 -0.47 -35.99 -13.09
C ASP A 157 -0.71 -36.15 -11.58
N CYS A 158 -1.98 -36.43 -11.19
CA CYS A 158 -2.40 -37.36 -10.12
C CYS A 158 -3.91 -37.51 -10.12
#